data_7d57353d87be7fffea37624d02205d94
#
_entry.id   7d57353d87be7fffea37624d02205d94
#
_cell.length_a   1.000
_cell.length_b   1.000
_cell.length_c   1.000
_cell.angle_alpha   90.00
_cell.angle_beta   90.00
_cell.angle_gamma   90.00
#
_symmetry.space_group_name_H-M   'P 1'
#
loop_
_entity.id
_entity.type
_entity.pdbx_description
1 polymer ?
#
loop_
_entity_poly.entity_id
_entity_poly.type
_entity_poly.pdbx_seq_one_letter_code
_entity_poly.pdbx_strand_id
1 'polypeptide(L)'
;MAELELGDGRRAVPFLERGLSELPESYRRDRAWYGACLAHAHATAGEAEAAAEVALGIAPDAVAVNAYAVRDLRKVVKLLDRMRAPGARDLEDALPMSA
;
A
#
# COMPACT_ATOMS: atom_id res chain seq x y z
N MET A 1 12.43 -2.53 7.08
CA MET A 1 12.74 -1.28 7.81
C MET A 1 12.18 -1.38 9.21
N ALA A 2 12.96 -0.94 10.16
CA ALA A 2 12.62 -1.10 11.57
C ALA A 2 11.30 -0.44 11.96
N GLU A 3 11.02 0.75 11.45
CA GLU A 3 9.79 1.47 11.77
C GLU A 3 8.55 0.69 11.36
N LEU A 4 8.56 0.10 10.17
CA LEU A 4 7.42 -0.67 9.68
C LEU A 4 7.25 -1.97 10.49
N GLU A 5 8.36 -2.62 10.82
CA GLU A 5 8.34 -3.86 11.59
C GLU A 5 7.80 -3.65 13.01
N LEU A 6 8.08 -2.49 13.57
CA LEU A 6 7.63 -2.16 14.92
C LEU A 6 6.22 -1.57 14.94
N GLY A 7 5.57 -1.46 13.77
CA GLY A 7 4.22 -0.96 13.67
C GLY A 7 4.09 0.55 13.64
N ASP A 8 5.21 1.28 13.59
CA ASP A 8 5.18 2.74 13.51
C ASP A 8 5.52 3.20 12.11
N GLY A 9 4.50 3.27 11.26
CA GLY A 9 4.66 3.71 9.88
C GLY A 9 4.75 5.22 9.69
N ARG A 10 4.46 5.99 10.73
CA ARG A 10 4.37 7.45 10.59
C ARG A 10 5.65 8.10 10.10
N ARG A 11 6.79 7.57 10.54
CA ARG A 11 8.08 8.12 10.12
C ARG A 11 8.39 7.85 8.67
N ALA A 12 7.90 6.73 8.14
CA ALA A 12 8.15 6.34 6.76
C ALA A 12 7.26 7.10 5.77
N VAL A 13 6.08 7.55 6.20
CA VAL A 13 5.10 8.18 5.31
C VAL A 13 5.68 9.37 4.52
N PRO A 14 6.32 10.37 5.15
CA PRO A 14 6.81 11.52 4.37
C PRO A 14 7.86 11.14 3.32
N PHE A 15 8.73 10.19 3.65
CA PHE A 15 9.75 9.73 2.70
C PHE A 15 9.12 9.01 1.52
N LEU A 16 8.13 8.18 1.78
CA LEU A 16 7.47 7.42 0.72
C LEU A 16 6.61 8.31 -0.15
N GLU A 17 5.92 9.29 0.45
CA GLU A 17 5.16 10.27 -0.31
C GLU A 17 6.05 11.06 -1.24
N ARG A 18 7.20 11.50 -0.73
CA ARG A 18 8.16 12.24 -1.53
C ARG A 18 8.70 11.39 -2.68
N GLY A 19 9.11 10.16 -2.37
CA GLY A 19 9.62 9.25 -3.38
C GLY A 19 8.60 9.02 -4.48
N LEU A 20 7.36 8.77 -4.10
CA LEU A 20 6.29 8.53 -5.08
C LEU A 20 6.02 9.77 -5.93
N SER A 21 6.00 10.96 -5.32
CA SER A 21 5.72 12.20 -6.04
C SER A 21 6.83 12.57 -7.02
N GLU A 22 8.07 12.13 -6.76
CA GLU A 22 9.20 12.44 -7.62
C GLU A 22 9.35 11.46 -8.80
N LEU A 23 8.68 10.30 -8.75
CA LEU A 23 8.76 9.32 -9.82
C LEU A 23 7.91 9.74 -11.02
N PRO A 24 8.46 9.68 -12.24
CA PRO A 24 7.64 9.90 -13.44
C PRO A 24 6.53 8.86 -13.55
N GLU A 25 5.43 9.23 -14.18
CA GLU A 25 4.29 8.32 -14.36
C GLU A 25 4.65 7.05 -15.13
N SER A 26 5.63 7.15 -16.02
CA SER A 26 6.08 6.01 -16.83
C SER A 26 6.78 4.93 -16.00
N TYR A 27 7.21 5.25 -14.79
CA TYR A 27 7.88 4.30 -13.90
C TYR A 27 6.85 3.51 -13.10
N ARG A 28 5.98 2.79 -13.83
CA ARG A 28 4.82 2.11 -13.21
C ARG A 28 5.22 1.08 -12.15
N ARG A 29 6.26 0.30 -12.41
CA ARG A 29 6.71 -0.72 -11.45
C ARG A 29 7.19 -0.09 -10.14
N ASP A 30 8.02 0.96 -10.25
CA ASP A 30 8.54 1.64 -9.07
C ASP A 30 7.44 2.38 -8.34
N ARG A 31 6.53 3.01 -9.07
CA ARG A 31 5.39 3.70 -8.47
C ARG A 31 4.50 2.72 -7.71
N ALA A 32 4.28 1.53 -8.28
CA ALA A 32 3.50 0.49 -7.59
C ALA A 32 4.18 0.07 -6.30
N TRP A 33 5.49 -0.09 -6.32
CA TRP A 33 6.25 -0.44 -5.13
C TRP A 33 6.16 0.62 -4.06
N TYR A 34 6.47 1.88 -4.41
CA TYR A 34 6.39 2.99 -3.45
C TYR A 34 4.98 3.17 -2.91
N GLY A 35 3.98 3.03 -3.78
CA GLY A 35 2.58 3.15 -3.36
C GLY A 35 2.18 2.06 -2.39
N ALA A 36 2.61 0.82 -2.64
CA ALA A 36 2.32 -0.28 -1.74
C ALA A 36 2.99 -0.08 -0.37
N CYS A 37 4.24 0.38 -0.37
CA CYS A 37 4.94 0.70 0.87
C CYS A 37 4.28 1.84 1.63
N LEU A 38 3.82 2.87 0.91
CA LEU A 38 3.13 4.01 1.52
C LEU A 38 1.81 3.56 2.15
N ALA A 39 1.03 2.74 1.43
CA ALA A 39 -0.22 2.21 1.97
C ALA A 39 0.04 1.39 3.24
N HIS A 40 1.09 0.57 3.23
CA HIS A 40 1.46 -0.22 4.39
C HIS A 40 1.85 0.68 5.57
N ALA A 41 2.63 1.73 5.31
CA ALA A 41 3.04 2.67 6.34
C ALA A 41 1.84 3.37 6.97
N HIS A 42 0.88 3.83 6.16
CA HIS A 42 -0.35 4.40 6.69
C HIS A 42 -1.12 3.40 7.54
N ALA A 43 -1.22 2.15 7.08
CA ALA A 43 -1.97 1.13 7.82
C ALA A 43 -1.32 0.85 9.18
N THR A 44 0.01 0.74 9.24
CA THR A 44 0.70 0.50 10.51
C THR A 44 0.64 1.73 11.43
N ALA A 45 0.45 2.90 10.87
CA ALA A 45 0.25 4.14 11.64
C ALA A 45 -1.20 4.29 12.14
N GLY A 46 -2.09 3.37 11.78
CA GLY A 46 -3.49 3.45 12.18
C GLY A 46 -4.33 4.34 11.29
N GLU A 47 -3.80 4.77 10.16
CA GLU A 47 -4.47 5.67 9.23
C GLU A 47 -5.16 4.88 8.13
N ALA A 48 -6.26 4.22 8.49
CA ALA A 48 -6.93 3.28 7.61
C ALA A 48 -7.46 3.90 6.32
N GLU A 49 -8.05 5.08 6.38
CA GLU A 49 -8.60 5.72 5.19
C GLU A 49 -7.50 6.09 4.19
N ALA A 50 -6.41 6.67 4.71
CA ALA A 50 -5.28 7.04 3.86
C ALA A 50 -4.65 5.80 3.25
N ALA A 51 -4.51 4.73 4.02
CA ALA A 51 -3.98 3.46 3.53
C ALA A 51 -4.83 2.90 2.40
N ALA A 52 -6.14 2.87 2.59
CA ALA A 52 -7.05 2.34 1.57
C ALA A 52 -7.01 3.18 0.30
N GLU A 53 -7.00 4.50 0.43
CA GLU A 53 -6.97 5.39 -0.72
C GLU A 53 -5.72 5.19 -1.56
N VAL A 54 -4.55 5.17 -0.92
CA VAL A 54 -3.28 4.95 -1.63
C VAL A 54 -3.27 3.56 -2.26
N ALA A 55 -3.67 2.54 -1.51
CA ALA A 55 -3.65 1.16 -2.00
C ALA A 55 -4.56 0.97 -3.20
N LEU A 56 -5.77 1.50 -3.13
CA LEU A 56 -6.73 1.38 -4.24
C LEU A 56 -6.23 2.12 -5.49
N GLY A 57 -5.60 3.27 -5.30
CA GLY A 57 -5.05 4.04 -6.40
C GLY A 57 -3.91 3.34 -7.12
N ILE A 58 -3.11 2.55 -6.40
CA ILE A 58 -1.94 1.89 -6.98
C ILE A 58 -2.22 0.43 -7.39
N ALA A 59 -3.32 -0.16 -6.95
CA ALA A 59 -3.62 -1.56 -7.19
C ALA A 59 -3.62 -1.94 -8.67
N PRO A 60 -4.20 -1.17 -9.60
CA PRO A 60 -4.17 -1.55 -11.02
C PRO A 60 -2.76 -1.68 -11.56
N ASP A 61 -1.86 -0.76 -11.21
CA ASP A 61 -0.47 -0.84 -11.65
C ASP A 61 0.25 -2.02 -11.00
N ALA A 62 0.02 -2.24 -9.71
CA ALA A 62 0.63 -3.37 -9.01
C ALA A 62 0.24 -4.68 -9.66
N VAL A 63 -1.04 -4.87 -9.93
CA VAL A 63 -1.53 -6.10 -10.56
C VAL A 63 -0.92 -6.28 -11.96
N ALA A 64 -0.78 -5.18 -12.70
CA ALA A 64 -0.28 -5.24 -14.07
C ALA A 64 1.22 -5.55 -14.15
N VAL A 65 2.04 -4.98 -13.24
CA VAL A 65 3.49 -4.99 -13.47
C VAL A 65 4.35 -5.37 -12.26
N ASN A 66 3.79 -5.59 -11.07
CA ASN A 66 4.62 -5.81 -9.89
C ASN A 66 4.01 -6.76 -8.87
N ALA A 67 4.39 -8.03 -8.96
CA ALA A 67 3.89 -9.06 -8.04
C ALA A 67 4.29 -8.82 -6.58
N TYR A 68 5.44 -8.20 -6.34
CA TYR A 68 5.86 -7.88 -4.98
C TYR A 68 4.97 -6.80 -4.36
N ALA A 69 4.58 -5.82 -5.16
CA ALA A 69 3.65 -4.80 -4.69
C ALA A 69 2.29 -5.42 -4.36
N VAL A 70 1.81 -6.36 -5.18
CA VAL A 70 0.57 -7.08 -4.88
C VAL A 70 0.67 -7.80 -3.55
N ARG A 71 1.79 -8.46 -3.30
CA ARG A 71 2.02 -9.15 -2.02
C ARG A 71 1.93 -8.19 -0.85
N ASP A 72 2.53 -7.01 -0.97
CA ASP A 72 2.46 -6.00 0.09
C ASP A 72 1.05 -5.47 0.27
N LEU A 73 0.32 -5.27 -0.84
CA LEU A 73 -1.07 -4.83 -0.75
C LEU A 73 -1.95 -5.86 -0.04
N ARG A 74 -1.66 -7.15 -0.20
CA ARG A 74 -2.38 -8.17 0.56
C ARG A 74 -2.14 -8.06 2.06
N LYS A 75 -0.94 -7.65 2.47
CA LYS A 75 -0.67 -7.38 3.88
C LYS A 75 -1.47 -6.18 4.36
N VAL A 76 -1.62 -5.17 3.51
CA VAL A 76 -2.45 -4.01 3.82
C VAL A 76 -3.90 -4.42 4.02
N VAL A 77 -4.43 -5.33 3.17
CA VAL A 77 -5.78 -5.85 3.35
C VAL A 77 -5.96 -6.43 4.75
N LYS A 78 -5.00 -7.24 5.19
CA LYS A 78 -5.09 -7.86 6.52
C LYS A 78 -5.09 -6.83 7.64
N LEU A 79 -4.25 -5.80 7.51
CA LEU A 79 -4.20 -4.73 8.50
C LEU A 79 -5.50 -3.95 8.54
N LEU A 80 -6.04 -3.60 7.38
CA LEU A 80 -7.31 -2.89 7.28
C LEU A 80 -8.45 -3.73 7.84
N ASP A 81 -8.43 -5.03 7.59
CA ASP A 81 -9.44 -5.94 8.10
C ASP A 81 -9.42 -5.99 9.62
N ARG A 82 -8.22 -6.04 10.22
CA ARG A 82 -8.10 -5.99 11.68
C ARG A 82 -8.65 -4.71 12.28
N MET A 83 -8.52 -3.61 11.55
CA MET A 83 -9.07 -2.31 11.96
C MET A 83 -10.54 -2.18 11.64
N ARG A 84 -11.13 -3.19 11.00
CA ARG A 84 -12.52 -3.19 10.55
C ARG A 84 -12.82 -2.02 9.62
N ALA A 85 -11.83 -1.65 8.81
CA ALA A 85 -11.97 -0.55 7.88
C ALA A 85 -12.77 -0.97 6.64
N PRO A 86 -13.69 -0.13 6.17
CA PRO A 86 -14.49 -0.47 4.97
C PRO A 86 -13.65 -0.70 3.72
N GLY A 87 -12.53 -0.01 3.61
CA GLY A 87 -11.64 -0.15 2.46
C GLY A 87 -10.98 -1.51 2.31
N ALA A 88 -10.99 -2.34 3.37
CA ALA A 88 -10.39 -3.67 3.32
C ALA A 88 -11.01 -4.52 2.22
N ARG A 89 -12.32 -4.54 2.13
CA ARG A 89 -13.04 -5.34 1.14
C ARG A 89 -12.79 -4.82 -0.28
N ASP A 90 -12.86 -3.51 -0.44
CA ASP A 90 -12.63 -2.90 -1.75
C ASP A 90 -11.23 -3.23 -2.27
N LEU A 91 -10.23 -3.17 -1.39
CA LEU A 91 -8.87 -3.50 -1.79
C LEU A 91 -8.72 -4.98 -2.11
N GLU A 92 -9.32 -5.85 -1.30
CA GLU A 92 -9.27 -7.28 -1.56
C GLU A 92 -9.87 -7.60 -2.93
N ASP A 93 -10.99 -6.97 -3.26
CA ASP A 93 -11.65 -7.18 -4.56
C ASP A 93 -10.82 -6.65 -5.73
N ALA A 94 -9.96 -5.68 -5.49
CA ALA A 94 -9.09 -5.12 -6.53
C ALA A 94 -7.85 -5.98 -6.82
N LEU A 95 -7.57 -6.97 -5.98
CA LEU A 95 -6.39 -7.82 -6.12
C LEU A 95 -6.78 -9.21 -6.65
N PRO A 96 -5.87 -9.87 -7.40
CA PRO A 96 -6.17 -11.22 -7.88
C PRO A 96 -6.24 -12.19 -6.71
N MET A 97 -7.00 -13.26 -6.89
CA MET A 97 -7.11 -14.30 -5.87
C MET A 97 -5.75 -14.95 -5.65
N SER A 98 -5.47 -15.30 -4.40
CA SER A 98 -4.28 -16.09 -4.10
C SER A 98 -4.41 -17.48 -4.69
N ALA A 99 -3.33 -17.89 -5.31
CA ALA A 99 -3.26 -19.25 -5.85
C ALA A 99 -3.14 -20.27 -4.72
#